data_ebb9da10a9e2459a726ad8e5e424dcfe
#
_entry.id   ebb9da10a9e2459a726ad8e5e424dcfe
#
_cell.length_a   1.000
_cell.length_b   1.000
_cell.length_c   1.000
_cell.angle_alpha   90.00
_cell.angle_beta   90.00
_cell.angle_gamma   90.00
#
_symmetry.space_group_name_H-M   'P 1'
#
loop_
_entity.id
_entity.type
_entity.pdbx_description
1 polymer ?
#
loop_
_entity_poly.entity_id
_entity_poly.type
_entity_poly.pdbx_seq_one_letter_code
_entity_poly.pdbx_strand_id
1 'polypeptide(L)'
;MSEHESVRPQQNPQPKSSVTETSDDGFVETSEHRKFVEFSDACKAYRYIGLCYGPPGVGKTLSARRYSRADSLAGYDRWNDVTMPPIMFDTVLYTAEVVNTPSRVALDLGRAREKLTSIAVRPIEREAHTVLETIRLRDEARRREILERPGCSPCDRPAMDPIYFQTYQYYQARQKEVSDPTTLIVVDEADRLQMNSLEQVRSVFDSGDMGMILIGMPGIEKRIARFPQLYSRIGFVHEFRPLGAAEVQGLLERCWTPPGVTLPDSGLTPEVVARLVRMTGGNLRLLTRLLTQVERVLGVNDAQVISVEIVEAARDSLVIGQA
;
A
#
# COMPACT_ATOMS: atom_id res chain seq x y z
N MET A 1 -62.29 8.33 26.82
CA MET A 1 -61.22 7.60 27.45
C MET A 1 -60.27 7.21 26.32
N SER A 2 -59.24 7.98 26.16
CA SER A 2 -58.23 7.80 25.10
C SER A 2 -56.85 7.88 25.82
N GLU A 3 -56.18 6.77 25.86
CA GLU A 3 -54.84 6.67 26.48
C GLU A 3 -53.82 7.26 25.53
N HIS A 4 -53.08 8.25 26.00
CA HIS A 4 -51.90 8.78 25.34
C HIS A 4 -50.69 7.93 25.71
N GLU A 5 -50.22 7.14 24.75
CA GLU A 5 -48.98 6.40 24.85
C GLU A 5 -47.79 7.32 24.53
N SER A 6 -47.01 7.61 25.57
CA SER A 6 -45.82 8.48 25.51
C SER A 6 -44.66 7.73 24.90
N VAL A 7 -44.27 8.11 23.68
CA VAL A 7 -43.06 7.63 22.98
C VAL A 7 -41.82 8.21 23.68
N ARG A 8 -41.00 7.36 24.28
CA ARG A 8 -39.67 7.70 24.79
C ARG A 8 -38.71 7.99 23.62
N PRO A 9 -37.88 9.04 23.71
CA PRO A 9 -36.86 9.31 22.70
C PRO A 9 -35.76 8.22 22.75
N GLN A 10 -35.48 7.62 21.60
CA GLN A 10 -34.35 6.71 21.43
C GLN A 10 -33.03 7.46 21.62
N GLN A 11 -32.22 6.99 22.56
CA GLN A 11 -30.86 7.46 22.74
C GLN A 11 -30.00 7.08 21.54
N ASN A 12 -29.47 8.11 20.88
CA ASN A 12 -28.50 8.00 19.81
C ASN A 12 -27.22 7.30 20.35
N PRO A 13 -26.69 6.25 19.71
CA PRO A 13 -25.47 5.61 20.18
C PRO A 13 -24.30 6.59 20.04
N GLN A 14 -23.59 6.83 21.13
CA GLN A 14 -22.35 7.61 21.15
C GLN A 14 -21.32 6.96 20.20
N PRO A 15 -20.50 7.73 19.48
CA PRO A 15 -19.46 7.20 18.61
C PRO A 15 -18.45 6.42 19.46
N LYS A 16 -18.25 5.14 19.14
CA LYS A 16 -17.24 4.29 19.76
C LYS A 16 -15.88 4.94 19.57
N SER A 17 -15.12 5.08 20.67
CA SER A 17 -13.74 5.54 20.67
C SER A 17 -12.92 4.78 19.63
N SER A 18 -12.23 5.52 18.76
CA SER A 18 -11.40 4.99 17.68
C SER A 18 -10.22 4.19 18.25
N VAL A 19 -10.38 2.87 18.31
CA VAL A 19 -9.29 1.97 18.69
C VAL A 19 -8.31 1.92 17.50
N THR A 20 -7.08 2.37 17.71
CA THR A 20 -5.98 2.23 16.75
C THR A 20 -5.41 0.82 16.90
N GLU A 21 -5.51 0.00 15.87
CA GLU A 21 -4.98 -1.37 15.86
C GLU A 21 -3.55 -1.36 15.31
N THR A 22 -2.64 -2.12 15.95
CA THR A 22 -1.30 -2.40 15.41
C THR A 22 -1.35 -3.72 14.67
N SER A 23 -0.86 -3.75 13.43
CA SER A 23 -0.72 -4.98 12.65
C SER A 23 0.61 -5.67 13.00
N ASP A 24 0.72 -6.99 12.73
CA ASP A 24 1.92 -7.82 12.97
C ASP A 24 3.21 -7.26 12.33
N ASP A 25 3.10 -6.37 11.33
CA ASP A 25 4.21 -5.73 10.63
C ASP A 25 4.66 -4.40 11.26
N GLY A 26 4.16 -4.05 12.44
CA GLY A 26 4.48 -2.80 13.14
C GLY A 26 3.81 -1.55 12.55
N PHE A 27 2.91 -1.70 11.57
CA PHE A 27 2.14 -0.59 11.04
C PHE A 27 1.06 -0.16 12.04
N VAL A 28 0.96 1.16 12.25
CA VAL A 28 -0.05 1.75 13.12
C VAL A 28 -1.17 2.33 12.30
N GLU A 29 -2.37 1.81 12.51
CA GLU A 29 -3.58 2.35 11.90
C GLU A 29 -4.06 3.59 12.65
N THR A 30 -3.65 4.76 12.17
CA THR A 30 -4.01 6.06 12.74
C THR A 30 -5.34 6.56 12.19
N SER A 31 -5.93 7.58 12.86
CA SER A 31 -7.14 8.25 12.36
C SER A 31 -6.92 8.85 10.97
N GLU A 32 -5.73 9.43 10.73
CA GLU A 32 -5.37 10.00 9.43
C GLU A 32 -5.20 8.93 8.35
N HIS A 33 -4.69 7.73 8.71
CA HIS A 33 -4.66 6.60 7.77
C HIS A 33 -6.08 6.19 7.35
N ARG A 34 -7.01 6.07 8.32
CA ARG A 34 -8.41 5.71 8.00
C ARG A 34 -9.08 6.72 7.08
N LYS A 35 -8.88 8.03 7.32
CA LYS A 35 -9.37 9.09 6.44
C LYS A 35 -8.72 9.02 5.05
N PHE A 36 -7.43 8.68 4.98
CA PHE A 36 -6.74 8.48 3.72
C PHE A 36 -7.29 7.28 2.94
N VAL A 37 -7.65 6.18 3.61
CA VAL A 37 -8.31 5.02 3.00
C VAL A 37 -9.67 5.44 2.40
N GLU A 38 -10.54 6.09 3.19
CA GLU A 38 -11.82 6.60 2.72
C GLU A 38 -11.67 7.54 1.51
N PHE A 39 -10.75 8.48 1.59
CA PHE A 39 -10.42 9.39 0.50
C PHE A 39 -9.95 8.63 -0.76
N SER A 40 -9.12 7.60 -0.58
CA SER A 40 -8.61 6.78 -1.69
C SER A 40 -9.73 5.96 -2.34
N ASP A 41 -10.61 5.38 -1.54
CA ASP A 41 -11.78 4.64 -2.01
C ASP A 41 -12.74 5.55 -2.77
N ALA A 42 -12.93 6.79 -2.32
CA ALA A 42 -13.74 7.79 -3.04
C ALA A 42 -13.10 8.14 -4.39
N CYS A 43 -11.78 8.41 -4.45
CA CYS A 43 -11.08 8.67 -5.71
C CYS A 43 -11.24 7.51 -6.70
N LYS A 44 -11.12 6.28 -6.21
CA LYS A 44 -11.29 5.05 -6.98
C LYS A 44 -12.74 4.89 -7.49
N ALA A 45 -13.73 5.04 -6.62
CA ALA A 45 -15.13 4.83 -6.95
C ALA A 45 -15.67 5.86 -7.94
N TYR A 46 -15.29 7.11 -7.77
CA TYR A 46 -15.78 8.22 -8.62
C TYR A 46 -14.85 8.55 -9.80
N ARG A 47 -13.68 7.90 -9.89
CA ARG A 47 -12.70 8.12 -10.96
C ARG A 47 -12.30 9.58 -11.08
N TYR A 48 -12.01 10.20 -9.96
CA TYR A 48 -11.50 11.56 -9.87
C TYR A 48 -10.01 11.58 -9.52
N ILE A 49 -9.38 12.72 -9.78
CA ILE A 49 -8.06 12.99 -9.20
C ILE A 49 -8.27 13.48 -7.77
N GLY A 50 -7.66 12.81 -6.81
CA GLY A 50 -7.54 13.24 -5.42
C GLY A 50 -6.21 13.96 -5.19
N LEU A 51 -6.23 15.02 -4.40
CA LEU A 51 -5.04 15.73 -3.97
C LEU A 51 -4.81 15.50 -2.48
N CYS A 52 -3.72 14.80 -2.11
CA CYS A 52 -3.32 14.58 -0.73
C CYS A 52 -2.05 15.38 -0.42
N TYR A 53 -2.07 16.21 0.62
CA TYR A 53 -0.87 16.94 1.02
C TYR A 53 -0.78 17.07 2.54
N GLY A 54 0.42 17.36 3.04
CA GLY A 54 0.68 17.53 4.47
C GLY A 54 2.16 17.66 4.77
N PRO A 55 2.54 18.03 6.00
CA PRO A 55 3.93 18.18 6.40
C PRO A 55 4.77 16.91 6.16
N PRO A 56 6.10 17.03 6.10
CA PRO A 56 6.97 15.85 5.99
C PRO A 56 6.89 15.00 7.27
N GLY A 57 6.92 13.68 7.10
CA GLY A 57 7.01 12.75 8.25
C GLY A 57 5.70 12.45 8.97
N VAL A 58 4.55 12.91 8.48
CA VAL A 58 3.23 12.61 9.09
C VAL A 58 2.66 11.23 8.72
N GLY A 59 3.24 10.53 7.74
CA GLY A 59 2.81 9.17 7.39
C GLY A 59 2.15 9.01 6.02
N LYS A 60 2.11 10.04 5.16
CA LYS A 60 1.51 9.98 3.80
C LYS A 60 1.99 8.78 2.99
N THR A 61 3.29 8.66 2.79
CA THR A 61 3.92 7.55 2.04
C THR A 61 3.62 6.19 2.67
N LEU A 62 3.65 6.08 4.01
CA LEU A 62 3.34 4.83 4.70
C LEU A 62 1.88 4.42 4.48
N SER A 63 0.95 5.37 4.54
CA SER A 63 -0.46 5.13 4.26
C SER A 63 -0.69 4.72 2.81
N ALA A 64 -0.01 5.36 1.85
CA ALA A 64 -0.08 5.00 0.44
C ALA A 64 0.48 3.59 0.18
N ARG A 65 1.63 3.22 0.78
CA ARG A 65 2.21 1.87 0.70
C ARG A 65 1.28 0.81 1.27
N ARG A 66 0.68 1.09 2.44
CA ARG A 66 -0.26 0.16 3.08
C ARG A 66 -1.52 -0.03 2.23
N TYR A 67 -2.13 1.05 1.76
CA TYR A 67 -3.31 1.01 0.91
C TYR A 67 -3.08 0.26 -0.39
N SER A 68 -1.99 0.55 -1.09
CA SER A 68 -1.63 -0.10 -2.35
C SER A 68 -1.07 -1.52 -2.19
N ARG A 69 -0.85 -1.99 -0.95
CA ARG A 69 -0.18 -3.26 -0.65
C ARG A 69 1.19 -3.39 -1.32
N ALA A 70 1.94 -2.28 -1.42
CA ALA A 70 3.19 -2.21 -2.18
C ALA A 70 4.23 -3.22 -1.70
N ASP A 71 4.30 -3.49 -0.39
CA ASP A 71 5.24 -4.46 0.20
C ASP A 71 4.86 -5.90 -0.16
N SER A 72 3.58 -6.24 -0.14
CA SER A 72 3.08 -7.54 -0.62
C SER A 72 3.33 -7.71 -2.12
N LEU A 73 3.14 -6.65 -2.91
CA LEU A 73 3.41 -6.65 -4.35
C LEU A 73 4.90 -6.86 -4.65
N ALA A 74 5.80 -6.30 -3.86
CA ALA A 74 7.25 -6.49 -3.99
C ALA A 74 7.66 -7.94 -3.68
N GLY A 75 7.03 -8.58 -2.69
CA GLY A 75 7.27 -9.98 -2.34
C GLY A 75 6.65 -10.99 -3.32
N TYR A 76 5.69 -10.58 -4.12
CA TYR A 76 4.94 -11.47 -5.04
C TYR A 76 5.73 -11.91 -6.27
N ASP A 77 6.95 -11.42 -6.50
CA ASP A 77 7.81 -11.79 -7.63
C ASP A 77 8.42 -13.21 -7.52
N ARG A 78 8.21 -13.93 -6.43
CA ARG A 78 8.72 -15.28 -6.27
C ARG A 78 7.75 -16.30 -6.86
N TRP A 79 8.18 -16.98 -7.92
CA TRP A 79 7.47 -18.05 -8.63
C TRP A 79 6.97 -19.22 -7.78
N ASN A 80 7.48 -19.35 -6.56
CA ASN A 80 7.35 -20.56 -5.74
C ASN A 80 6.30 -20.49 -4.63
N ASP A 81 5.54 -19.41 -4.51
CA ASP A 81 4.54 -19.33 -3.43
C ASP A 81 3.17 -19.83 -3.91
N VAL A 82 3.06 -21.18 -4.01
CA VAL A 82 1.84 -21.90 -4.37
C VAL A 82 0.75 -21.75 -3.30
N THR A 83 1.11 -21.28 -2.10
CA THR A 83 0.24 -21.26 -0.93
C THR A 83 -0.51 -19.95 -0.71
N MET A 84 -0.11 -18.86 -1.37
CA MET A 84 -0.82 -17.58 -1.21
C MET A 84 -2.09 -17.54 -2.08
N PRO A 85 -3.24 -17.19 -1.48
CA PRO A 85 -4.44 -16.92 -2.26
C PRO A 85 -4.17 -15.79 -3.26
N PRO A 86 -4.83 -15.78 -4.42
CA PRO A 86 -4.66 -14.72 -5.41
C PRO A 86 -5.09 -13.39 -4.80
N ILE A 87 -4.13 -12.61 -4.33
CA ILE A 87 -4.39 -11.26 -3.85
C ILE A 87 -4.61 -10.40 -5.09
N MET A 88 -5.81 -9.86 -5.24
CA MET A 88 -6.10 -8.92 -6.32
C MET A 88 -5.42 -7.59 -6.00
N PHE A 89 -4.37 -7.27 -6.75
CA PHE A 89 -3.77 -5.95 -6.74
C PHE A 89 -4.42 -5.10 -7.83
N ASP A 90 -4.90 -3.93 -7.44
CA ASP A 90 -5.61 -3.02 -8.33
C ASP A 90 -5.15 -1.56 -8.18
N THR A 91 -4.16 -1.32 -7.35
CA THR A 91 -3.64 0.01 -7.06
C THR A 91 -2.15 0.08 -7.35
N VAL A 92 -1.76 0.98 -8.24
CA VAL A 92 -0.37 1.30 -8.55
C VAL A 92 0.12 2.38 -7.60
N LEU A 93 1.29 2.17 -6.96
CA LEU A 93 2.04 3.21 -6.26
C LEU A 93 3.29 3.56 -7.06
N TYR A 94 3.38 4.81 -7.48
CA TYR A 94 4.53 5.39 -8.16
C TYR A 94 5.11 6.54 -7.34
N THR A 95 6.39 6.49 -7.02
CA THR A 95 7.09 7.60 -6.36
C THR A 95 7.87 8.39 -7.41
N ALA A 96 7.56 9.68 -7.55
CA ALA A 96 8.19 10.52 -8.54
C ALA A 96 9.70 10.69 -8.28
N GLU A 97 10.51 10.41 -9.30
CA GLU A 97 11.96 10.64 -9.26
C GLU A 97 12.28 12.15 -9.21
N VAL A 98 13.43 12.51 -8.64
CA VAL A 98 13.88 13.91 -8.60
C VAL A 98 14.10 14.47 -10.01
N VAL A 99 14.71 13.66 -10.88
CA VAL A 99 14.87 13.98 -12.30
C VAL A 99 13.87 13.15 -13.09
N ASN A 100 12.87 13.80 -13.65
CA ASN A 100 11.81 13.11 -14.38
C ASN A 100 11.54 13.80 -15.72
N THR A 101 11.16 13.00 -16.70
CA THR A 101 10.66 13.44 -18.00
C THR A 101 9.29 12.85 -18.27
N PRO A 102 8.45 13.46 -19.12
CA PRO A 102 7.13 12.92 -19.46
C PRO A 102 7.20 11.46 -19.94
N SER A 103 8.15 11.15 -20.85
CA SER A 103 8.33 9.80 -21.37
C SER A 103 8.72 8.79 -20.30
N ARG A 104 9.58 9.19 -19.34
CA ARG A 104 9.98 8.34 -18.23
C ARG A 104 8.80 8.04 -17.32
N VAL A 105 8.03 9.07 -16.94
CA VAL A 105 6.82 8.91 -16.12
C VAL A 105 5.81 7.99 -16.80
N ALA A 106 5.55 8.18 -18.09
CA ALA A 106 4.64 7.31 -18.84
C ALA A 106 5.12 5.85 -18.86
N LEU A 107 6.41 5.64 -19.08
CA LEU A 107 7.00 4.30 -19.10
C LEU A 107 6.91 3.60 -17.73
N ASP A 108 7.22 4.31 -16.65
CA ASP A 108 7.22 3.72 -15.31
C ASP A 108 5.79 3.41 -14.85
N LEU A 109 4.82 4.28 -15.13
CA LEU A 109 3.39 4.01 -14.88
C LEU A 109 2.88 2.84 -15.72
N GLY A 110 3.27 2.77 -17.00
CA GLY A 110 2.93 1.66 -17.88
C GLY A 110 3.46 0.32 -17.34
N ARG A 111 4.74 0.26 -16.96
CA ARG A 111 5.36 -0.93 -16.38
C ARG A 111 4.71 -1.37 -15.08
N ALA A 112 4.33 -0.41 -14.23
CA ALA A 112 3.66 -0.73 -12.98
C ALA A 112 2.27 -1.36 -13.23
N ARG A 113 1.52 -0.86 -14.20
CA ARG A 113 0.23 -1.42 -14.63
C ARG A 113 0.39 -2.80 -15.28
N GLU A 114 1.36 -2.95 -16.17
CA GLU A 114 1.71 -4.23 -16.78
C GLU A 114 2.05 -5.29 -15.72
N LYS A 115 2.76 -4.90 -14.65
CA LYS A 115 3.04 -5.79 -13.52
C LYS A 115 1.76 -6.28 -12.86
N LEU A 116 0.76 -5.41 -12.60
CA LEU A 116 -0.54 -5.82 -12.03
C LEU A 116 -1.28 -6.77 -12.98
N THR A 117 -1.29 -6.48 -14.28
CA THR A 117 -1.90 -7.35 -15.29
C THR A 117 -1.21 -8.71 -15.32
N SER A 118 0.12 -8.76 -15.25
CA SER A 118 0.86 -10.02 -15.21
C SER A 118 0.51 -10.87 -14.00
N ILE A 119 0.28 -10.24 -12.85
CA ILE A 119 -0.16 -10.92 -11.63
C ILE A 119 -1.60 -11.44 -11.77
N ALA A 120 -2.48 -10.68 -12.38
CA ALA A 120 -3.87 -11.08 -12.63
C ALA A 120 -3.99 -12.29 -13.58
N VAL A 121 -3.02 -12.48 -14.48
CA VAL A 121 -2.95 -13.64 -15.39
C VAL A 121 -2.46 -14.91 -14.68
N ARG A 122 -1.65 -14.82 -13.64
CA ARG A 122 -1.00 -15.99 -12.98
C ARG A 122 -1.94 -17.11 -12.52
N PRO A 123 -3.14 -16.86 -11.99
CA PRO A 123 -4.07 -17.96 -11.65
C PRO A 123 -4.41 -18.81 -12.86
N ILE A 124 -4.62 -18.18 -14.03
CA ILE A 124 -4.89 -18.86 -15.30
C ILE A 124 -3.68 -19.66 -15.76
N GLU A 125 -2.48 -19.11 -15.62
CA GLU A 125 -1.22 -19.79 -15.95
C GLU A 125 -0.98 -21.02 -15.09
N ARG A 126 -1.27 -20.95 -13.79
CA ARG A 126 -1.15 -22.09 -12.86
C ARG A 126 -2.14 -23.20 -13.23
N GLU A 127 -3.41 -22.82 -13.47
CA GLU A 127 -4.42 -23.76 -13.92
C GLU A 127 -4.00 -24.44 -15.23
N ALA A 128 -3.54 -23.64 -16.21
CA ALA A 128 -3.03 -24.13 -17.49
C ALA A 128 -1.87 -25.11 -17.30
N HIS A 129 -0.88 -24.75 -16.48
CA HIS A 129 0.27 -25.59 -16.20
C HIS A 129 -0.17 -26.96 -15.60
N THR A 130 -1.04 -26.96 -14.62
CA THR A 130 -1.52 -28.19 -13.97
C THR A 130 -2.27 -29.10 -14.95
N VAL A 131 -3.17 -28.53 -15.78
CA VAL A 131 -3.96 -29.30 -16.74
C VAL A 131 -3.07 -29.83 -17.87
N LEU A 132 -2.21 -28.95 -18.45
CA LEU A 132 -1.31 -29.34 -19.52
C LEU A 132 -0.29 -30.41 -19.10
N GLU A 133 0.22 -30.31 -17.88
CA GLU A 133 1.12 -31.33 -17.31
C GLU A 133 0.41 -32.67 -17.12
N THR A 134 -0.83 -32.65 -16.67
CA THR A 134 -1.64 -33.87 -16.56
C THR A 134 -1.87 -34.53 -17.91
N ILE A 135 -2.16 -33.75 -18.96
CA ILE A 135 -2.33 -34.25 -20.34
C ILE A 135 -1.00 -34.82 -20.86
N ARG A 136 0.11 -34.11 -20.63
CA ARG A 136 1.44 -34.52 -21.03
C ARG A 136 1.83 -35.88 -20.42
N LEU A 137 1.66 -36.02 -19.12
CA LEU A 137 1.97 -37.26 -18.41
C LEU A 137 1.12 -38.45 -18.91
N ARG A 138 -0.18 -38.20 -19.18
CA ARG A 138 -1.05 -39.23 -19.77
C ARG A 138 -0.60 -39.63 -21.18
N ASP A 139 -0.23 -38.67 -22.01
CA ASP A 139 0.24 -38.93 -23.36
C ASP A 139 1.59 -39.68 -23.35
N GLU A 140 2.50 -39.32 -22.46
CA GLU A 140 3.77 -40.03 -22.26
C GLU A 140 3.57 -41.50 -21.82
N ALA A 141 2.64 -41.73 -20.89
CA ALA A 141 2.28 -43.08 -20.45
C ALA A 141 1.70 -43.93 -21.62
N ARG A 142 0.77 -43.34 -22.38
CA ARG A 142 0.21 -43.96 -23.58
C ARG A 142 1.28 -44.30 -24.63
N ARG A 143 2.21 -43.39 -24.87
CA ARG A 143 3.32 -43.61 -25.82
C ARG A 143 4.25 -44.71 -25.34
N ARG A 144 4.57 -44.80 -24.06
CA ARG A 144 5.37 -45.86 -23.47
C ARG A 144 4.71 -47.22 -23.67
N GLU A 145 3.41 -47.34 -23.35
CA GLU A 145 2.65 -48.58 -23.53
C GLU A 145 2.65 -49.04 -24.99
N ILE A 146 2.53 -48.12 -25.96
CA ILE A 146 2.57 -48.50 -27.39
C ILE A 146 3.95 -49.01 -27.81
N LEU A 147 5.02 -48.34 -27.37
CA LEU A 147 6.40 -48.69 -27.72
C LEU A 147 6.88 -50.00 -27.06
N GLU A 148 6.29 -50.40 -25.96
CA GLU A 148 6.58 -51.67 -25.23
C GLU A 148 5.85 -52.88 -25.86
N ARG A 149 4.96 -52.69 -26.83
CA ARG A 149 4.28 -53.80 -27.53
C ARG A 149 5.20 -54.60 -28.38
N PRO A 150 5.14 -55.94 -28.38
CA PRO A 150 5.96 -56.78 -29.26
C PRO A 150 5.76 -56.43 -30.73
N GLY A 151 6.89 -56.17 -31.45
CA GLY A 151 6.86 -55.84 -32.85
C GLY A 151 6.72 -54.34 -33.18
N CYS A 152 6.66 -53.46 -32.18
CA CYS A 152 6.58 -52.02 -32.37
C CYS A 152 7.94 -51.49 -32.85
N SER A 153 7.94 -50.63 -33.83
CA SER A 153 9.11 -49.90 -34.34
C SER A 153 9.18 -48.49 -33.75
N PRO A 154 10.38 -47.88 -33.62
CA PRO A 154 10.50 -46.45 -33.30
C PRO A 154 9.71 -45.51 -34.20
N CYS A 155 9.41 -45.96 -35.45
CA CYS A 155 8.57 -45.22 -36.38
C CYS A 155 7.08 -45.22 -36.03
N ASP A 156 6.66 -46.12 -35.16
CA ASP A 156 5.24 -46.23 -34.73
C ASP A 156 4.92 -45.26 -33.57
N ARG A 157 5.86 -44.34 -33.25
CA ARG A 157 5.66 -43.37 -32.19
C ARG A 157 4.43 -42.49 -32.50
N PRO A 158 3.37 -42.56 -31.67
CA PRO A 158 2.16 -41.79 -31.93
C PRO A 158 2.43 -40.28 -31.83
N ALA A 159 1.74 -39.50 -32.64
CA ALA A 159 1.74 -38.07 -32.55
C ALA A 159 1.25 -37.59 -31.15
N MET A 160 1.60 -36.38 -30.77
CA MET A 160 1.10 -35.75 -29.56
C MET A 160 -0.42 -35.66 -29.60
N ASP A 161 -1.09 -35.88 -28.48
CA ASP A 161 -2.54 -35.81 -28.38
C ASP A 161 -3.02 -34.41 -28.80
N PRO A 162 -3.90 -34.29 -29.82
CA PRO A 162 -4.46 -32.99 -30.23
C PRO A 162 -5.09 -32.20 -29.12
N ILE A 163 -5.56 -32.86 -28.06
CA ILE A 163 -6.18 -32.23 -26.89
C ILE A 163 -5.19 -31.32 -26.15
N TYR A 164 -3.88 -31.66 -26.15
CA TYR A 164 -2.86 -30.79 -25.57
C TYR A 164 -2.83 -29.43 -26.25
N PHE A 165 -2.81 -29.42 -27.57
CA PHE A 165 -2.74 -28.18 -28.34
C PHE A 165 -4.02 -27.35 -28.25
N GLN A 166 -5.19 -28.00 -28.28
CA GLN A 166 -6.48 -27.32 -28.07
C GLN A 166 -6.58 -26.71 -26.68
N THR A 167 -6.16 -27.44 -25.64
CA THR A 167 -6.13 -26.93 -24.27
C THR A 167 -5.16 -25.76 -24.12
N TYR A 168 -3.98 -25.84 -24.74
CA TYR A 168 -3.02 -24.76 -24.75
C TYR A 168 -3.60 -23.49 -25.39
N GLN A 169 -4.24 -23.61 -26.56
CA GLN A 169 -4.90 -22.48 -27.24
C GLN A 169 -6.01 -21.86 -26.39
N TYR A 170 -6.82 -22.70 -25.72
CA TYR A 170 -7.88 -22.25 -24.82
C TYR A 170 -7.31 -21.36 -23.69
N TYR A 171 -6.26 -21.79 -23.00
CA TYR A 171 -5.65 -21.00 -21.95
C TYR A 171 -4.96 -19.74 -22.45
N GLN A 172 -4.32 -19.80 -23.60
CA GLN A 172 -3.76 -18.61 -24.25
C GLN A 172 -4.83 -17.57 -24.61
N ALA A 173 -6.00 -18.00 -25.05
CA ALA A 173 -7.14 -17.09 -25.28
C ALA A 173 -7.61 -16.45 -23.97
N ARG A 174 -7.84 -17.25 -22.91
CA ARG A 174 -8.23 -16.74 -21.58
C ARG A 174 -7.23 -15.73 -21.01
N GLN A 175 -5.93 -15.95 -21.17
CA GLN A 175 -4.90 -15.00 -20.72
C GLN A 175 -5.02 -13.64 -21.43
N LYS A 176 -5.32 -13.64 -22.72
CA LYS A 176 -5.49 -12.42 -23.53
C LYS A 176 -6.76 -11.64 -23.17
N GLU A 177 -7.76 -12.29 -22.60
CA GLU A 177 -9.00 -11.65 -22.16
C GLU A 177 -8.86 -10.91 -20.83
N VAL A 178 -7.76 -11.13 -20.08
CA VAL A 178 -7.50 -10.43 -18.83
C VAL A 178 -7.18 -8.97 -19.12
N SER A 179 -8.10 -8.10 -18.72
CA SER A 179 -7.89 -6.65 -18.79
C SER A 179 -6.97 -6.15 -17.68
N ASP A 180 -6.43 -4.96 -17.86
CA ASP A 180 -5.67 -4.25 -16.81
C ASP A 180 -6.55 -4.05 -15.55
N PRO A 181 -6.15 -4.60 -14.40
CA PRO A 181 -6.93 -4.51 -13.17
C PRO A 181 -6.79 -3.16 -12.46
N THR A 182 -5.98 -2.23 -12.99
CA THR A 182 -5.68 -0.96 -12.32
C THR A 182 -6.92 -0.10 -12.18
N THR A 183 -7.36 0.14 -10.95
CA THR A 183 -8.50 1.01 -10.62
C THR A 183 -8.06 2.32 -9.97
N LEU A 184 -6.83 2.39 -9.45
CA LEU A 184 -6.25 3.57 -8.83
C LEU A 184 -4.76 3.68 -9.10
N ILE A 185 -4.30 4.90 -9.41
CA ILE A 185 -2.87 5.24 -9.45
C ILE A 185 -2.59 6.25 -8.33
N VAL A 186 -1.65 5.93 -7.46
CA VAL A 186 -1.14 6.85 -6.43
C VAL A 186 0.24 7.33 -6.84
N VAL A 187 0.38 8.62 -7.03
CA VAL A 187 1.65 9.30 -7.36
C VAL A 187 2.17 9.97 -6.11
N ASP A 188 3.15 9.38 -5.47
CA ASP A 188 3.82 9.96 -4.30
C ASP A 188 4.93 10.92 -4.70
N GLU A 189 5.25 11.91 -3.84
CA GLU A 189 6.20 12.99 -4.11
C GLU A 189 5.86 13.78 -5.40
N ALA A 190 4.57 13.99 -5.67
CA ALA A 190 4.10 14.63 -6.90
C ALA A 190 4.60 16.07 -7.06
N ASP A 191 5.05 16.72 -5.98
CA ASP A 191 5.72 18.02 -6.01
C ASP A 191 7.07 17.99 -6.73
N ARG A 192 7.70 16.83 -6.94
CA ARG A 192 8.91 16.68 -7.77
C ARG A 192 8.64 16.71 -9.26
N LEU A 193 7.41 16.40 -9.68
CA LEU A 193 7.07 16.34 -11.11
C LEU A 193 7.19 17.74 -11.74
N GLN A 194 7.88 17.83 -12.86
CA GLN A 194 7.91 19.03 -13.67
C GLN A 194 6.55 19.27 -14.35
N MET A 195 6.34 20.46 -14.91
CA MET A 195 5.11 20.86 -15.61
C MET A 195 4.68 19.83 -16.65
N ASN A 196 5.59 19.50 -17.56
CA ASN A 196 5.31 18.58 -18.66
C ASN A 196 5.05 17.14 -18.16
N SER A 197 5.67 16.75 -17.03
CA SER A 197 5.44 15.46 -16.39
C SER A 197 4.08 15.40 -15.69
N LEU A 198 3.59 16.53 -15.13
CA LEU A 198 2.22 16.63 -14.60
C LEU A 198 1.18 16.52 -15.72
N GLU A 199 1.44 17.13 -16.91
CA GLU A 199 0.59 16.96 -18.08
C GLU A 199 0.59 15.51 -18.58
N GLN A 200 1.72 14.81 -18.51
CA GLN A 200 1.77 13.38 -18.83
C GLN A 200 0.94 12.55 -17.87
N VAL A 201 1.02 12.82 -16.55
CA VAL A 201 0.22 12.16 -15.52
C VAL A 201 -1.28 12.40 -15.79
N ARG A 202 -1.67 13.63 -16.14
CA ARG A 202 -3.05 13.96 -16.56
C ARG A 202 -3.47 13.15 -17.80
N SER A 203 -2.60 13.06 -18.81
CA SER A 203 -2.87 12.29 -20.02
C SER A 203 -3.11 10.79 -19.72
N VAL A 204 -2.33 10.20 -18.81
CA VAL A 204 -2.55 8.83 -18.34
C VAL A 204 -3.91 8.69 -17.65
N PHE A 205 -4.27 9.65 -16.80
CA PHE A 205 -5.60 9.68 -16.15
C PHE A 205 -6.73 9.79 -17.18
N ASP A 206 -6.64 10.72 -18.13
CA ASP A 206 -7.68 10.95 -19.15
C ASP A 206 -7.86 9.76 -20.11
N SER A 207 -6.82 8.95 -20.31
CA SER A 207 -6.87 7.76 -21.18
C SER A 207 -7.33 6.50 -20.47
N GLY A 208 -7.48 6.51 -19.14
CA GLY A 208 -7.81 5.36 -18.32
C GLY A 208 -9.18 5.48 -17.64
N ASP A 209 -9.72 4.35 -17.24
CA ASP A 209 -10.96 4.26 -16.49
C ASP A 209 -10.68 4.02 -15.00
N MET A 210 -9.89 4.90 -14.39
CA MET A 210 -9.34 4.74 -13.04
C MET A 210 -9.32 6.06 -12.27
N GLY A 211 -9.26 5.97 -10.94
CA GLY A 211 -8.95 7.10 -10.08
C GLY A 211 -7.46 7.41 -10.04
N MET A 212 -7.11 8.59 -9.56
CA MET A 212 -5.71 8.98 -9.34
C MET A 212 -5.56 9.78 -8.04
N ILE A 213 -4.44 9.62 -7.34
CA ILE A 213 -4.09 10.43 -6.17
C ILE A 213 -2.72 11.04 -6.40
N LEU A 214 -2.63 12.35 -6.20
CA LEU A 214 -1.37 13.08 -6.16
C LEU A 214 -1.02 13.39 -4.71
N ILE A 215 0.10 12.87 -4.22
CA ILE A 215 0.57 13.11 -2.85
C ILE A 215 1.78 14.04 -2.91
N GLY A 216 1.75 15.10 -2.09
CA GLY A 216 2.87 16.05 -2.05
C GLY A 216 3.00 16.79 -0.72
N MET A 217 3.84 17.81 -0.75
CA MET A 217 4.07 18.72 0.36
C MET A 217 3.04 19.87 0.37
N PRO A 218 2.84 20.55 1.50
CA PRO A 218 2.06 21.79 1.53
C PRO A 218 2.55 22.79 0.49
N GLY A 219 1.61 23.35 -0.28
CA GLY A 219 1.91 24.22 -1.42
C GLY A 219 1.72 23.56 -2.79
N ILE A 220 1.61 22.22 -2.85
CA ILE A 220 1.29 21.52 -4.10
C ILE A 220 -0.08 21.95 -4.64
N GLU A 221 -1.05 22.25 -3.76
CA GLU A 221 -2.39 22.74 -4.11
C GLU A 221 -2.32 24.04 -4.90
N LYS A 222 -1.47 24.99 -4.47
CA LYS A 222 -1.24 26.26 -5.15
C LYS A 222 -0.54 26.09 -6.49
N ARG A 223 0.35 25.10 -6.55
CA ARG A 223 1.07 24.76 -7.77
C ARG A 223 0.11 24.17 -8.81
N ILE A 224 -0.71 23.18 -8.43
CA ILE A 224 -1.67 22.54 -9.32
C ILE A 224 -2.76 23.52 -9.77
N ALA A 225 -3.17 24.46 -8.93
CA ALA A 225 -4.14 25.50 -9.31
C ALA A 225 -3.65 26.37 -10.50
N ARG A 226 -2.35 26.40 -10.83
CA ARG A 226 -1.82 27.07 -12.02
C ARG A 226 -2.02 26.27 -13.32
N PHE A 227 -2.56 25.04 -13.21
CA PHE A 227 -2.86 24.14 -14.33
C PHE A 227 -4.36 23.89 -14.42
N PRO A 228 -5.13 24.75 -15.10
CA PRO A 228 -6.58 24.63 -15.13
C PRO A 228 -7.07 23.28 -15.63
N GLN A 229 -6.35 22.68 -16.57
CA GLN A 229 -6.70 21.36 -17.14
C GLN A 229 -6.55 20.22 -16.15
N LEU A 230 -5.54 20.23 -15.28
CA LEU A 230 -5.35 19.26 -14.20
C LEU A 230 -6.27 19.59 -13.02
N TYR A 231 -6.35 20.89 -12.66
CA TYR A 231 -7.16 21.36 -11.55
C TYR A 231 -8.66 21.01 -11.70
N SER A 232 -9.20 21.11 -12.91
CA SER A 232 -10.61 20.78 -13.20
C SER A 232 -10.97 19.30 -13.00
N ARG A 233 -9.98 18.43 -12.88
CA ARG A 233 -10.16 16.98 -12.64
C ARG A 233 -10.03 16.59 -11.18
N ILE A 234 -9.65 17.53 -10.30
CA ILE A 234 -9.56 17.28 -8.87
C ILE A 234 -10.98 17.26 -8.31
N GLY A 235 -11.40 16.09 -7.83
CA GLY A 235 -12.70 15.91 -7.19
C GLY A 235 -12.61 15.91 -5.66
N PHE A 236 -11.46 15.48 -5.10
CA PHE A 236 -11.28 15.35 -3.66
C PHE A 236 -9.95 15.91 -3.19
N VAL A 237 -9.97 16.46 -1.97
CA VAL A 237 -8.76 16.98 -1.32
C VAL A 237 -8.67 16.43 0.10
N HIS A 238 -7.51 15.92 0.48
CA HIS A 238 -7.20 15.43 1.81
C HIS A 238 -5.94 16.10 2.36
N GLU A 239 -6.07 16.85 3.45
CA GLU A 239 -4.95 17.38 4.20
C GLU A 239 -4.52 16.35 5.26
N PHE A 240 -3.38 15.72 5.06
CA PHE A 240 -2.82 14.75 6.00
C PHE A 240 -2.13 15.48 7.15
N ARG A 241 -2.68 15.36 8.34
CA ARG A 241 -2.25 16.11 9.54
C ARG A 241 -1.29 15.30 10.42
N PRO A 242 -0.48 15.97 11.26
CA PRO A 242 0.21 15.30 12.36
C PRO A 242 -0.79 14.62 13.31
N LEU A 243 -0.32 13.58 13.99
CA LEU A 243 -1.12 12.90 15.02
C LEU A 243 -1.51 13.85 16.13
N GLY A 244 -2.75 13.74 16.60
CA GLY A 244 -3.20 14.48 17.79
C GLY A 244 -2.46 14.04 19.05
N ALA A 245 -2.32 14.92 20.03
CA ALA A 245 -1.64 14.62 21.30
C ALA A 245 -2.21 13.36 21.99
N ALA A 246 -3.54 13.24 22.04
CA ALA A 246 -4.22 12.07 22.61
C ALA A 246 -3.95 10.78 21.81
N GLU A 247 -3.77 10.87 20.50
CA GLU A 247 -3.48 9.74 19.64
C GLU A 247 -2.03 9.25 19.86
N VAL A 248 -1.07 10.17 19.92
CA VAL A 248 0.34 9.85 20.27
C VAL A 248 0.41 9.25 21.66
N GLN A 249 -0.28 9.84 22.63
CA GLN A 249 -0.36 9.32 23.99
C GLN A 249 -0.91 7.90 24.00
N GLY A 250 -2.03 7.66 23.34
CA GLY A 250 -2.63 6.32 23.24
C GLY A 250 -1.76 5.29 22.53
N LEU A 251 -0.89 5.68 21.62
CA LEU A 251 0.12 4.81 21.02
C LEU A 251 1.20 4.41 22.02
N LEU A 252 1.75 5.39 22.72
CA LEU A 252 2.82 5.18 23.70
C LEU A 252 2.35 4.40 24.92
N GLU A 253 1.13 4.63 25.42
CA GLU A 253 0.53 3.89 26.52
C GLU A 253 0.28 2.42 26.20
N ARG A 254 0.11 2.08 24.91
CA ARG A 254 0.00 0.70 24.43
C ARG A 254 1.37 0.06 24.12
N CYS A 255 2.44 0.65 24.63
CA CYS A 255 3.81 0.18 24.44
C CYS A 255 4.20 0.03 22.94
N TRP A 256 3.61 0.87 22.07
CA TRP A 256 4.04 0.89 20.68
C TRP A 256 5.46 1.42 20.56
N THR A 257 6.30 0.67 19.86
CA THR A 257 7.64 1.09 19.48
C THR A 257 7.81 1.01 17.96
N PRO A 258 8.67 1.85 17.37
CA PRO A 258 9.00 1.72 15.96
C PRO A 258 9.65 0.35 15.67
N PRO A 259 9.55 -0.17 14.45
CA PRO A 259 10.24 -1.40 14.08
C PRO A 259 11.75 -1.34 14.39
N GLY A 260 12.26 -2.35 15.09
CA GLY A 260 13.67 -2.44 15.48
C GLY A 260 14.04 -1.63 16.73
N VAL A 261 13.09 -1.04 17.44
CA VAL A 261 13.30 -0.33 18.71
C VAL A 261 12.76 -1.14 19.87
N THR A 262 13.62 -1.42 20.85
CA THR A 262 13.26 -2.13 22.08
C THR A 262 13.35 -1.17 23.26
N LEU A 263 12.25 -0.98 23.98
CA LEU A 263 12.19 -0.16 25.18
C LEU A 263 12.01 -1.05 26.41
N PRO A 264 12.42 -0.59 27.62
CA PRO A 264 12.23 -1.34 28.85
C PRO A 264 10.76 -1.63 29.14
N ASP A 265 10.48 -2.80 29.74
CA ASP A 265 9.12 -3.25 30.11
C ASP A 265 8.48 -2.38 31.21
N SER A 266 9.26 -1.53 31.88
CA SER A 266 8.79 -0.57 32.89
C SER A 266 7.75 0.43 32.34
N GLY A 267 7.65 0.50 31.01
CA GLY A 267 6.72 1.40 30.32
C GLY A 267 7.16 2.86 30.36
N LEU A 268 6.29 3.72 29.81
CA LEU A 268 6.48 5.18 29.79
C LEU A 268 5.62 5.83 30.86
N THR A 269 6.21 6.67 31.72
CA THR A 269 5.43 7.45 32.68
C THR A 269 4.60 8.54 31.95
N PRO A 270 3.46 8.98 32.50
CA PRO A 270 2.66 10.04 31.87
C PRO A 270 3.43 11.33 31.60
N GLU A 271 4.42 11.64 32.45
CA GLU A 271 5.30 12.80 32.30
C GLU A 271 6.22 12.65 31.05
N VAL A 272 6.82 11.48 30.89
CA VAL A 272 7.66 11.12 29.71
C VAL A 272 6.81 11.18 28.43
N VAL A 273 5.60 10.58 28.46
CA VAL A 273 4.67 10.63 27.33
C VAL A 273 4.33 12.06 26.95
N ALA A 274 3.97 12.89 27.93
CA ALA A 274 3.67 14.31 27.67
C ALA A 274 4.88 15.06 27.07
N ARG A 275 6.08 14.71 27.49
CA ARG A 275 7.32 15.31 26.95
C ARG A 275 7.56 14.88 25.50
N LEU A 276 7.42 13.59 25.18
CA LEU A 276 7.53 13.06 23.81
C LEU A 276 6.51 13.72 22.87
N VAL A 277 5.26 13.83 23.30
CA VAL A 277 4.18 14.49 22.54
C VAL A 277 4.57 15.94 22.21
N ARG A 278 5.02 16.69 23.22
CA ARG A 278 5.40 18.10 23.06
C ARG A 278 6.59 18.27 22.11
N MET A 279 7.59 17.39 22.20
CA MET A 279 8.79 17.47 21.37
C MET A 279 8.54 17.13 19.91
N THR A 280 7.63 16.19 19.66
CA THR A 280 7.39 15.69 18.29
C THR A 280 6.25 16.41 17.57
N GLY A 281 5.38 17.10 18.30
CA GLY A 281 4.20 17.77 17.72
C GLY A 281 3.30 16.81 16.93
N GLY A 282 3.32 15.51 17.24
CA GLY A 282 2.57 14.49 16.52
C GLY A 282 3.19 14.04 15.19
N ASN A 283 4.40 14.47 14.88
CA ASN A 283 5.12 14.03 13.70
C ASN A 283 5.67 12.61 13.91
N LEU A 284 5.13 11.63 13.17
CA LEU A 284 5.48 10.22 13.32
C LEU A 284 6.98 9.94 13.07
N ARG A 285 7.58 10.61 12.09
CA ARG A 285 9.02 10.45 11.80
C ARG A 285 9.90 10.98 12.94
N LEU A 286 9.51 12.11 13.53
CA LEU A 286 10.22 12.65 14.68
C LEU A 286 10.05 11.75 15.92
N LEU A 287 8.85 11.23 16.14
CA LEU A 287 8.58 10.28 17.23
C LEU A 287 9.44 9.02 17.07
N THR A 288 9.46 8.42 15.88
CA THR A 288 10.31 7.27 15.57
C THR A 288 11.79 7.54 15.88
N ARG A 289 12.32 8.66 15.35
CA ARG A 289 13.73 9.04 15.57
C ARG A 289 14.04 9.29 17.04
N LEU A 290 13.13 9.94 17.77
CA LEU A 290 13.33 10.22 19.18
C LEU A 290 13.35 8.93 20.00
N LEU A 291 12.43 8.00 19.77
CA LEU A 291 12.41 6.70 20.45
C LEU A 291 13.65 5.85 20.15
N THR A 292 14.14 5.86 18.89
CA THR A 292 15.42 5.21 18.54
C THR A 292 16.60 5.81 19.31
N GLN A 293 16.64 7.14 19.51
CA GLN A 293 17.68 7.77 20.32
C GLN A 293 17.52 7.51 21.81
N VAL A 294 16.29 7.44 22.33
CA VAL A 294 16.02 7.03 23.71
C VAL A 294 16.59 5.64 23.98
N GLU A 295 16.33 4.66 23.12
CA GLU A 295 16.91 3.31 23.21
C GLU A 295 18.44 3.37 23.26
N ARG A 296 19.06 4.13 22.37
CA ARG A 296 20.53 4.29 22.31
C ARG A 296 21.07 4.90 23.61
N VAL A 297 20.45 5.95 24.12
CA VAL A 297 20.87 6.61 25.37
C VAL A 297 20.73 5.68 26.57
N LEU A 298 19.65 4.88 26.62
CA LEU A 298 19.46 3.84 27.63
C LEU A 298 20.63 2.82 27.59
N GLY A 299 20.96 2.33 26.40
CA GLY A 299 22.06 1.35 26.25
C GLY A 299 23.43 1.90 26.62
N VAL A 300 23.71 3.17 26.32
CA VAL A 300 25.01 3.82 26.70
C VAL A 300 25.11 4.04 28.20
N ASN A 301 24.01 4.34 28.89
CA ASN A 301 24.00 4.61 30.33
C ASN A 301 23.64 3.38 31.18
N ASP A 302 23.48 2.21 30.57
CA ASP A 302 23.00 0.99 31.26
C ASP A 302 21.73 1.21 32.10
N ALA A 303 20.85 2.10 31.61
CA ALA A 303 19.64 2.53 32.31
C ALA A 303 18.45 1.64 31.92
N GLN A 304 17.69 1.22 32.95
CA GLN A 304 16.54 0.32 32.80
C GLN A 304 15.18 1.06 32.87
N VAL A 305 15.21 2.38 33.04
CA VAL A 305 14.00 3.22 33.18
C VAL A 305 14.12 4.46 32.31
N ILE A 306 13.06 4.76 31.58
CA ILE A 306 13.00 5.95 30.74
C ILE A 306 12.58 7.14 31.62
N SER A 307 13.50 8.07 31.84
CA SER A 307 13.22 9.33 32.53
C SER A 307 13.11 10.51 31.57
N VAL A 308 12.63 11.65 32.06
CA VAL A 308 12.55 12.88 31.27
C VAL A 308 13.94 13.35 30.82
N GLU A 309 14.95 13.18 31.67
CA GLU A 309 16.34 13.53 31.37
C GLU A 309 16.90 12.69 30.24
N ILE A 310 16.58 11.40 30.16
CA ILE A 310 16.96 10.51 29.06
C ILE A 310 16.32 10.97 27.75
N VAL A 311 15.04 11.35 27.79
CA VAL A 311 14.33 11.87 26.61
C VAL A 311 14.92 13.21 26.15
N GLU A 312 15.32 14.07 27.08
CA GLU A 312 15.97 15.33 26.76
C GLU A 312 17.37 15.13 26.19
N ALA A 313 18.17 14.25 26.76
CA ALA A 313 19.49 13.86 26.21
C ALA A 313 19.36 13.24 24.82
N ALA A 314 18.33 12.41 24.60
CA ALA A 314 18.03 11.85 23.28
C ALA A 314 17.67 12.95 22.26
N ARG A 315 16.86 13.94 22.66
CA ARG A 315 16.51 15.10 21.84
C ARG A 315 17.74 15.91 21.44
N ASP A 316 18.62 16.19 22.39
CA ASP A 316 19.81 17.03 22.17
C ASP A 316 20.81 16.38 21.21
N SER A 317 20.73 15.05 21.04
CA SER A 317 21.46 14.28 20.05
C SER A 317 20.81 14.30 18.65
N LEU A 318 19.60 14.86 18.52
CA LEU A 318 18.87 14.96 17.26
C LEU A 318 18.84 16.41 16.78
N VAL A 319 19.09 16.61 15.48
CA VAL A 319 18.75 17.88 14.82
C VAL A 319 17.23 17.90 14.67
N ILE A 320 16.52 18.30 15.71
CA ILE A 320 15.09 18.58 15.65
C ILE A 320 14.99 20.06 15.32
N GLY A 321 14.60 20.38 14.08
CA GLY A 321 14.34 21.76 13.71
C GLY A 321 13.31 22.35 14.68
N GLN A 322 13.56 23.58 15.13
CA GLN A 322 12.57 24.35 15.86
C GLN A 322 11.39 24.56 14.90
N ALA A 323 10.22 24.05 15.28
CA ALA A 323 8.95 24.27 14.58
C ALA A 323 8.47 25.70 14.85
#